data_c2ff5630fe8a70ab91638580c36a2198
#
_entry.id   c2ff5630fe8a70ab91638580c36a2198
#
_cell.length_a   1.000
_cell.length_b   1.000
_cell.length_c   1.000
_cell.angle_alpha   90.00
_cell.angle_beta   90.00
_cell.angle_gamma   90.00
#
_symmetry.space_group_name_H-M   'P 1'
#
loop_
_entity.id
_entity.type
_entity.pdbx_description
1 polymer ?
#
loop_
_entity_poly.entity_id
_entity_poly.type
_entity_poly.pdbx_seq_one_letter_code
_entity_poly.pdbx_strand_id
1 'polypeptide(L)'
;MARSALIESLRSQATRDAQAVWESARAEAERRRAELATALEQERLRLDGEVSAEVARLEALGVAEAERKARETSAGAAAALAERLLQLARSELPQLCGPERAALFDALAGELPSCRWQCVRVNPADVDLAKKRFPDATVETDPDVSGGLEVAGEDGRIAVSNTLETRLAIAWPDLLPALIADLAGEQRAHGTAA
;
A
#
# COMPACT_ATOMS: atom_id res chain seq x y z
N MET A 1 -31.49 53.22 -87.61
CA MET A 1 -32.24 52.19 -86.87
C MET A 1 -31.41 50.94 -86.55
N ALA A 2 -30.66 50.31 -87.49
CA ALA A 2 -29.87 49.07 -87.21
C ALA A 2 -28.77 49.23 -86.12
N ARG A 3 -28.10 50.41 -86.03
CA ARG A 3 -26.99 50.66 -85.04
C ARG A 3 -27.53 50.78 -83.59
N SER A 4 -28.71 51.29 -83.36
CA SER A 4 -29.37 51.38 -82.06
C SER A 4 -29.75 49.99 -81.52
N ALA A 5 -30.32 49.15 -82.40
CA ALA A 5 -30.74 47.78 -82.10
C ALA A 5 -29.51 46.88 -81.69
N LEU A 6 -28.36 47.07 -82.38
CA LEU A 6 -27.14 46.32 -82.09
C LEU A 6 -26.55 46.73 -80.72
N ILE A 7 -26.55 48.05 -80.36
CA ILE A 7 -26.07 48.50 -79.09
C ILE A 7 -26.98 48.00 -77.96
N GLU A 8 -28.26 47.93 -78.12
CA GLU A 8 -29.25 47.43 -77.19
C GLU A 8 -29.10 45.90 -76.95
N SER A 9 -28.88 45.15 -78.07
CA SER A 9 -28.56 43.74 -78.01
C SER A 9 -27.25 43.46 -77.21
N LEU A 10 -26.16 44.20 -77.50
CA LEU A 10 -24.87 44.05 -76.79
C LEU A 10 -24.97 44.42 -75.28
N ARG A 11 -25.73 45.43 -74.94
CA ARG A 11 -26.01 45.79 -73.51
C ARG A 11 -26.79 44.69 -72.84
N SER A 12 -27.86 44.17 -73.47
CA SER A 12 -28.61 43.08 -72.90
C SER A 12 -27.81 41.80 -72.73
N GLN A 13 -26.89 41.53 -73.63
CA GLN A 13 -25.96 40.37 -73.51
C GLN A 13 -24.97 40.59 -72.40
N ALA A 14 -24.33 41.74 -72.31
CA ALA A 14 -23.38 42.09 -71.22
C ALA A 14 -24.04 42.01 -69.86
N THR A 15 -25.33 42.47 -69.72
CA THR A 15 -26.08 42.34 -68.48
C THR A 15 -26.32 40.89 -68.11
N ARG A 16 -26.69 40.03 -69.07
CA ARG A 16 -26.89 38.61 -68.84
C ARG A 16 -25.60 37.91 -68.45
N ASP A 17 -24.54 38.20 -69.12
CA ASP A 17 -23.21 37.62 -68.83
C ASP A 17 -22.72 38.02 -67.41
N ALA A 18 -22.89 39.31 -67.07
CA ALA A 18 -22.56 39.80 -65.73
C ALA A 18 -23.41 39.12 -64.63
N GLN A 19 -24.72 38.93 -64.92
CA GLN A 19 -25.64 38.26 -63.97
C GLN A 19 -25.26 36.79 -63.79
N ALA A 20 -24.91 36.07 -64.86
CA ALA A 20 -24.43 34.68 -64.79
C ALA A 20 -23.14 34.54 -63.98
N VAL A 21 -22.19 35.46 -64.13
CA VAL A 21 -20.95 35.50 -63.33
C VAL A 21 -21.26 35.70 -61.81
N TRP A 22 -22.19 36.63 -61.50
CA TRP A 22 -22.61 36.91 -60.12
C TRP A 22 -23.31 35.73 -59.50
N GLU A 23 -24.20 35.04 -60.22
CA GLU A 23 -24.90 33.83 -59.77
C GLU A 23 -23.92 32.69 -59.52
N SER A 24 -22.96 32.47 -60.42
CA SER A 24 -21.89 31.48 -60.25
C SER A 24 -21.03 31.78 -59.04
N ALA A 25 -20.61 33.02 -58.84
CA ALA A 25 -19.81 33.44 -57.73
C ALA A 25 -20.53 33.27 -56.38
N ARG A 26 -21.85 33.57 -56.35
CA ARG A 26 -22.70 33.32 -55.16
C ARG A 26 -22.83 31.85 -54.84
N ALA A 27 -23.09 31.01 -55.83
CA ALA A 27 -23.22 29.57 -55.66
C ALA A 27 -21.90 28.95 -55.14
N GLU A 28 -20.75 29.41 -55.65
CA GLU A 28 -19.47 28.97 -55.18
C GLU A 28 -19.17 29.43 -53.72
N ALA A 29 -19.54 30.68 -53.40
CA ALA A 29 -19.38 31.20 -52.04
C ALA A 29 -20.23 30.44 -51.02
N GLU A 30 -21.49 30.10 -51.36
CA GLU A 30 -22.35 29.28 -50.49
C GLU A 30 -21.83 27.83 -50.32
N ARG A 31 -21.33 27.22 -51.41
CA ARG A 31 -20.69 25.92 -51.32
C ARG A 31 -19.48 25.93 -50.39
N ARG A 32 -18.59 26.91 -50.55
CA ARG A 32 -17.40 27.05 -49.66
C ARG A 32 -17.78 27.30 -48.23
N ARG A 33 -18.83 28.10 -47.94
CA ARG A 33 -19.35 28.30 -46.59
C ARG A 33 -19.88 26.99 -45.97
N ALA A 34 -20.64 26.19 -46.75
CA ALA A 34 -21.13 24.90 -46.28
C ALA A 34 -19.99 23.91 -45.98
N GLU A 35 -18.99 23.85 -46.87
CA GLU A 35 -17.79 23.02 -46.69
C GLU A 35 -17.04 23.40 -45.42
N LEU A 36 -16.81 24.70 -45.19
CA LEU A 36 -16.15 25.23 -44.00
C LEU A 36 -16.95 24.95 -42.72
N ALA A 37 -18.27 25.13 -42.77
CA ALA A 37 -19.14 24.84 -41.63
C ALA A 37 -19.07 23.37 -41.21
N THR A 38 -19.08 22.47 -42.20
CA THR A 38 -18.90 21.02 -41.96
C THR A 38 -17.55 20.69 -41.40
N ALA A 39 -16.47 21.28 -41.92
CA ALA A 39 -15.14 21.04 -41.45
C ALA A 39 -14.93 21.57 -40.00
N LEU A 40 -15.50 22.74 -39.68
CA LEU A 40 -15.45 23.30 -38.32
C LEU A 40 -16.21 22.43 -37.32
N GLU A 41 -17.39 21.89 -37.70
CA GLU A 41 -18.13 21.01 -36.80
C GLU A 41 -17.41 19.68 -36.57
N GLN A 42 -16.80 19.10 -37.61
CA GLN A 42 -15.98 17.91 -37.47
C GLN A 42 -14.76 18.16 -36.54
N GLU A 43 -14.07 19.27 -36.70
CA GLU A 43 -12.93 19.63 -35.85
C GLU A 43 -13.34 19.87 -34.40
N ARG A 44 -14.50 20.51 -34.19
CA ARG A 44 -15.06 20.70 -32.85
C ARG A 44 -15.35 19.36 -32.18
N LEU A 45 -16.05 18.44 -32.87
CA LEU A 45 -16.31 17.10 -32.32
C LEU A 45 -15.04 16.33 -32.01
N ARG A 46 -14.00 16.46 -32.85
CA ARG A 46 -12.70 15.86 -32.62
C ARG A 46 -12.05 16.40 -31.33
N LEU A 47 -12.01 17.73 -31.17
CA LEU A 47 -11.44 18.38 -30.00
C LEU A 47 -12.22 18.07 -28.72
N ASP A 48 -13.54 18.07 -28.79
CA ASP A 48 -14.40 17.69 -27.65
C ASP A 48 -14.12 16.24 -27.20
N GLY A 49 -13.92 15.33 -28.16
CA GLY A 49 -13.54 13.95 -27.89
C GLY A 49 -12.16 13.83 -27.24
N GLU A 50 -11.17 14.56 -27.74
CA GLU A 50 -9.81 14.57 -27.17
C GLU A 50 -9.79 15.15 -25.75
N VAL A 51 -10.46 16.25 -25.52
CA VAL A 51 -10.58 16.85 -24.18
C VAL A 51 -11.28 15.92 -23.22
N SER A 52 -12.39 15.29 -23.64
CA SER A 52 -13.11 14.33 -22.79
C SER A 52 -12.26 13.12 -22.43
N ALA A 53 -11.49 12.59 -23.37
CA ALA A 53 -10.58 11.47 -23.13
C ALA A 53 -9.45 11.85 -22.16
N GLU A 54 -8.86 13.06 -22.32
CA GLU A 54 -7.81 13.54 -21.43
C GLU A 54 -8.32 13.81 -20.00
N VAL A 55 -9.52 14.38 -19.85
CA VAL A 55 -10.15 14.56 -18.54
C VAL A 55 -10.36 13.21 -17.86
N ALA A 56 -10.94 12.24 -18.56
CA ALA A 56 -11.15 10.90 -18.00
C ALA A 56 -9.83 10.22 -17.60
N ARG A 57 -8.76 10.43 -18.39
CA ARG A 57 -7.43 9.92 -18.06
C ARG A 57 -6.87 10.55 -16.78
N LEU A 58 -6.98 11.87 -16.64
CA LEU A 58 -6.51 12.59 -15.46
C LEU A 58 -7.30 12.21 -14.20
N GLU A 59 -8.61 12.04 -14.31
CA GLU A 59 -9.46 11.56 -13.21
C GLU A 59 -9.06 10.16 -12.76
N ALA A 60 -8.86 9.24 -13.70
CA ALA A 60 -8.42 7.86 -13.39
C ALA A 60 -7.05 7.84 -12.69
N LEU A 61 -6.09 8.67 -13.14
CA LEU A 61 -4.79 8.81 -12.48
C LEU A 61 -4.92 9.38 -11.07
N GLY A 62 -5.77 10.40 -10.89
CA GLY A 62 -6.02 11.00 -9.58
C GLY A 62 -6.62 10.00 -8.58
N VAL A 63 -7.60 9.21 -9.01
CA VAL A 63 -8.20 8.15 -8.19
C VAL A 63 -7.15 7.08 -7.83
N ALA A 64 -6.40 6.58 -8.81
CA ALA A 64 -5.37 5.58 -8.58
C ALA A 64 -4.29 6.06 -7.60
N GLU A 65 -3.87 7.32 -7.70
CA GLU A 65 -2.91 7.91 -6.76
C GLU A 65 -3.50 8.06 -5.35
N ALA A 66 -4.75 8.50 -5.22
CA ALA A 66 -5.43 8.60 -3.94
C ALA A 66 -5.57 7.23 -3.25
N GLU A 67 -5.96 6.21 -4.01
CA GLU A 67 -6.03 4.84 -3.49
C GLU A 67 -4.66 4.29 -3.06
N ARG A 68 -3.59 4.59 -3.84
CA ARG A 68 -2.23 4.21 -3.46
C ARG A 68 -1.84 4.84 -2.14
N LYS A 69 -2.02 6.16 -1.98
CA LYS A 69 -1.73 6.89 -0.75
C LYS A 69 -2.54 6.37 0.44
N ALA A 70 -3.81 6.05 0.23
CA ALA A 70 -4.66 5.46 1.28
C ALA A 70 -4.13 4.09 1.73
N ARG A 71 -3.74 3.23 0.80
CA ARG A 71 -3.12 1.93 1.11
C ARG A 71 -1.79 2.08 1.85
N GLU A 72 -0.92 2.99 1.42
CA GLU A 72 0.37 3.28 2.09
C GLU A 72 0.15 3.77 3.52
N THR A 73 -0.78 4.70 3.73
CA THR A 73 -1.12 5.23 5.06
C THR A 73 -1.67 4.13 5.96
N SER A 74 -2.59 3.32 5.45
CA SER A 74 -3.17 2.19 6.18
C SER A 74 -2.12 1.13 6.56
N ALA A 75 -1.24 0.77 5.62
CA ALA A 75 -0.15 -0.17 5.86
C ALA A 75 0.85 0.36 6.90
N GLY A 76 1.21 1.65 6.81
CA GLY A 76 2.07 2.31 7.79
C GLY A 76 1.47 2.33 9.20
N ALA A 77 0.18 2.63 9.31
CA ALA A 77 -0.53 2.58 10.60
C ALA A 77 -0.61 1.16 11.17
N ALA A 78 -0.87 0.16 10.35
CA ALA A 78 -0.89 -1.24 10.76
C ALA A 78 0.50 -1.72 11.24
N ALA A 79 1.56 -1.35 10.54
CA ALA A 79 2.93 -1.67 10.95
C ALA A 79 3.30 -1.01 12.29
N ALA A 80 2.96 0.27 12.49
CA ALA A 80 3.19 0.96 13.74
C ALA A 80 2.40 0.35 14.91
N LEU A 81 1.16 -0.08 14.67
CA LEU A 81 0.36 -0.79 15.67
C LEU A 81 0.99 -2.13 16.04
N ALA A 82 1.40 -2.93 15.03
CA ALA A 82 2.06 -4.22 15.25
C ALA A 82 3.33 -4.08 16.09
N GLU A 83 4.17 -3.07 15.81
CA GLU A 83 5.38 -2.78 16.57
C GLU A 83 5.07 -2.42 18.03
N ARG A 84 4.06 -1.56 18.26
CA ARG A 84 3.65 -1.19 19.63
C ARG A 84 3.10 -2.38 20.41
N LEU A 85 2.32 -3.24 19.75
CA LEU A 85 1.81 -4.47 20.39
C LEU A 85 2.94 -5.43 20.75
N LEU A 86 3.94 -5.58 19.88
CA LEU A 86 5.12 -6.40 20.16
C LEU A 86 5.93 -5.85 21.35
N GLN A 87 6.15 -4.53 21.40
CA GLN A 87 6.82 -3.89 22.50
C GLN A 87 6.07 -4.07 23.83
N LEU A 88 4.75 -3.91 23.81
CA LEU A 88 3.91 -4.16 24.98
C LEU A 88 4.01 -5.63 25.42
N ALA A 89 3.88 -6.57 24.49
CA ALA A 89 3.99 -8.00 24.79
C ALA A 89 5.35 -8.31 25.44
N ARG A 90 6.45 -7.75 24.90
CA ARG A 90 7.79 -7.92 25.51
C ARG A 90 7.88 -7.34 26.92
N SER A 91 7.26 -6.19 27.18
CA SER A 91 7.26 -5.58 28.52
C SER A 91 6.49 -6.39 29.57
N GLU A 92 5.54 -7.21 29.12
CA GLU A 92 4.75 -8.07 30.01
C GLU A 92 5.39 -9.46 30.27
N LEU A 93 6.36 -9.89 29.44
CA LEU A 93 7.03 -11.19 29.59
C LEU A 93 7.59 -11.45 31.01
N PRO A 94 8.27 -10.47 31.68
CA PRO A 94 8.79 -10.69 33.04
C PRO A 94 7.70 -11.02 34.06
N GLN A 95 6.48 -10.49 33.87
CA GLN A 95 5.36 -10.70 34.78
C GLN A 95 4.77 -12.11 34.64
N LEU A 96 4.85 -12.70 33.42
CA LEU A 96 4.40 -14.08 33.16
C LEU A 96 5.24 -15.13 33.91
N CYS A 97 6.49 -14.78 34.24
CA CYS A 97 7.38 -15.68 34.96
C CYS A 97 7.05 -15.83 36.46
N GLY A 98 6.24 -15.00 37.05
CA GLY A 98 5.72 -14.96 38.42
C GLY A 98 5.99 -16.16 39.33
N PRO A 99 4.98 -16.68 40.06
CA PRO A 99 5.18 -17.74 41.04
C PRO A 99 5.57 -19.10 40.42
N GLU A 100 5.31 -19.33 39.14
CA GLU A 100 5.61 -20.57 38.44
C GLU A 100 6.96 -20.56 37.70
N ARG A 101 7.83 -19.58 38.01
CA ARG A 101 9.11 -19.37 37.33
C ARG A 101 9.98 -20.63 37.28
N ALA A 102 10.07 -21.37 38.39
CA ALA A 102 10.90 -22.60 38.45
C ALA A 102 10.32 -23.71 37.54
N ALA A 103 9.00 -23.90 37.54
CA ALA A 103 8.35 -24.89 36.69
C ALA A 103 8.48 -24.53 35.20
N LEU A 104 8.36 -23.25 34.87
CA LEU A 104 8.57 -22.75 33.51
C LEU A 104 10.03 -22.98 33.05
N PHE A 105 11.01 -22.65 33.92
CA PHE A 105 12.43 -22.89 33.63
C PHE A 105 12.71 -24.37 33.37
N ASP A 106 12.21 -25.25 34.23
CA ASP A 106 12.40 -26.70 34.09
C ASP A 106 11.74 -27.23 32.81
N ALA A 107 10.58 -26.76 32.43
CA ALA A 107 9.90 -27.11 31.18
C ALA A 107 10.74 -26.70 29.97
N LEU A 108 11.22 -25.44 29.93
CA LEU A 108 12.03 -24.91 28.85
C LEU A 108 13.41 -25.61 28.75
N ALA A 109 14.02 -25.92 29.90
CA ALA A 109 15.27 -26.68 29.93
C ALA A 109 15.07 -28.14 29.50
N GLY A 110 13.88 -28.73 29.73
CA GLY A 110 13.52 -30.08 29.30
C GLY A 110 13.36 -30.26 27.81
N GLU A 111 13.08 -29.17 27.07
CA GLU A 111 12.96 -29.18 25.61
C GLU A 111 14.32 -29.14 24.89
N LEU A 112 15.40 -28.84 25.62
CA LEU A 112 16.72 -28.81 25.01
C LEU A 112 17.18 -30.20 24.56
N PRO A 113 17.92 -30.31 23.46
CA PRO A 113 18.51 -31.58 23.05
C PRO A 113 19.54 -32.08 24.08
N SER A 114 19.66 -33.40 24.19
CA SER A 114 20.60 -34.04 25.10
C SER A 114 22.05 -33.85 24.62
N CYS A 115 22.62 -32.68 24.91
CA CYS A 115 23.98 -32.29 24.56
C CYS A 115 24.74 -31.88 25.80
N ARG A 116 26.08 -31.85 25.73
CA ARG A 116 26.93 -31.23 26.74
C ARG A 116 26.97 -29.74 26.48
N TRP A 117 26.46 -28.92 27.40
CA TRP A 117 26.42 -27.47 27.31
C TRP A 117 27.60 -26.88 28.07
N GLN A 118 28.34 -25.98 27.43
CA GLN A 118 29.49 -25.28 28.03
C GLN A 118 29.08 -23.97 28.66
N CYS A 119 28.16 -23.23 28.04
CA CYS A 119 27.69 -21.95 28.55
C CYS A 119 26.15 -21.95 28.57
N VAL A 120 25.59 -21.41 29.64
CA VAL A 120 24.15 -21.22 29.83
C VAL A 120 23.93 -19.78 30.26
N ARG A 121 23.20 -19.04 29.42
CA ARG A 121 22.82 -17.64 29.68
C ARG A 121 21.39 -17.58 30.16
N VAL A 122 21.13 -16.94 31.26
CA VAL A 122 19.82 -16.86 31.93
C VAL A 122 19.57 -15.51 32.57
N ASN A 123 18.30 -15.24 32.88
CA ASN A 123 17.94 -14.11 33.74
C ASN A 123 18.68 -14.22 35.10
N PRO A 124 19.11 -13.10 35.71
CA PRO A 124 19.70 -13.09 37.05
C PRO A 124 18.91 -13.85 38.12
N ALA A 125 17.57 -13.84 38.03
CA ALA A 125 16.69 -14.55 38.95
C ALA A 125 16.70 -16.08 38.79
N ASP A 126 17.19 -16.60 37.64
CA ASP A 126 17.20 -18.04 37.30
C ASP A 126 18.58 -18.71 37.51
N VAL A 127 19.58 -17.94 37.99
CA VAL A 127 20.94 -18.43 38.15
C VAL A 127 21.03 -19.71 38.99
N ASP A 128 20.31 -19.75 40.10
CA ASP A 128 20.33 -20.92 41.00
C ASP A 128 19.64 -22.15 40.37
N LEU A 129 18.63 -21.95 39.55
CA LEU A 129 17.97 -22.99 38.76
C LEU A 129 18.92 -23.55 37.70
N ALA A 130 19.58 -22.62 36.96
CA ALA A 130 20.55 -22.97 35.93
C ALA A 130 21.75 -23.77 36.52
N LYS A 131 22.31 -23.35 37.63
CA LYS A 131 23.42 -24.08 38.30
C LYS A 131 23.01 -25.47 38.76
N LYS A 132 21.79 -25.65 39.25
CA LYS A 132 21.29 -26.98 39.64
C LYS A 132 21.10 -27.89 38.42
N ARG A 133 20.60 -27.34 37.32
CA ARG A 133 20.27 -28.12 36.12
C ARG A 133 21.48 -28.42 35.26
N PHE A 134 22.47 -27.52 35.24
CA PHE A 134 23.66 -27.59 34.38
C PHE A 134 24.96 -27.39 35.26
N PRO A 135 25.27 -28.34 36.14
CA PRO A 135 26.38 -28.18 37.09
C PRO A 135 27.75 -28.05 36.42
N ASP A 136 27.91 -28.58 35.21
CA ASP A 136 29.17 -28.56 34.45
C ASP A 136 29.32 -27.37 33.53
N ALA A 137 28.26 -26.53 33.37
CA ALA A 137 28.25 -25.39 32.48
C ALA A 137 28.61 -24.08 33.19
N THR A 138 29.22 -23.16 32.47
CA THR A 138 29.40 -21.77 32.92
C THR A 138 28.05 -21.04 32.79
N VAL A 139 27.57 -20.50 33.94
CA VAL A 139 26.32 -19.75 33.93
C VAL A 139 26.61 -18.26 33.81
N GLU A 140 26.10 -17.65 32.75
CA GLU A 140 26.17 -16.21 32.50
C GLU A 140 24.78 -15.59 32.78
N THR A 141 24.78 -14.34 33.20
CA THR A 141 23.53 -13.59 33.46
C THR A 141 23.30 -12.55 32.40
N ASP A 142 22.04 -12.49 31.92
CA ASP A 142 21.59 -11.47 30.99
C ASP A 142 20.26 -10.91 31.49
N PRO A 143 20.21 -9.62 31.90
CA PRO A 143 18.99 -8.98 32.36
C PRO A 143 17.93 -8.79 31.24
N ASP A 144 18.34 -8.84 29.95
CA ASP A 144 17.44 -8.69 28.81
C ASP A 144 16.63 -9.99 28.53
N VAL A 145 17.03 -11.11 29.14
CA VAL A 145 16.27 -12.35 29.12
C VAL A 145 15.20 -12.29 30.23
N SER A 146 13.92 -12.25 29.86
CA SER A 146 12.81 -12.24 30.84
C SER A 146 12.63 -13.59 31.52
N GLY A 147 12.83 -14.68 30.79
CA GLY A 147 12.74 -16.06 31.28
C GLY A 147 13.17 -17.08 30.24
N GLY A 148 13.48 -18.30 30.71
CA GLY A 148 14.10 -19.34 29.90
C GLY A 148 15.60 -19.25 29.85
N LEU A 149 16.22 -19.80 28.80
CA LEU A 149 17.67 -19.95 28.73
C LEU A 149 18.18 -19.94 27.29
N GLU A 150 19.41 -19.49 27.13
CA GLU A 150 20.23 -19.68 25.94
C GLU A 150 21.39 -20.60 26.30
N VAL A 151 21.67 -21.59 25.46
CA VAL A 151 22.74 -22.55 25.71
C VAL A 151 23.69 -22.65 24.52
N ALA A 152 24.96 -22.81 24.79
CA ALA A 152 25.98 -23.03 23.78
C ALA A 152 26.80 -24.30 24.10
N GLY A 153 27.06 -25.11 23.10
CA GLY A 153 27.90 -26.29 23.17
C GLY A 153 29.40 -25.97 23.18
N GLU A 154 30.21 -27.01 23.44
CA GLU A 154 31.66 -26.93 23.66
C GLU A 154 32.45 -26.29 22.50
N ASP A 155 31.97 -26.47 21.24
CA ASP A 155 32.62 -25.92 20.05
C ASP A 155 32.04 -24.55 19.60
N GLY A 156 31.06 -24.01 20.30
CA GLY A 156 30.30 -22.82 19.86
C GLY A 156 29.50 -23.05 18.57
N ARG A 157 29.49 -24.29 18.03
CA ARG A 157 28.79 -24.64 16.78
C ARG A 157 27.32 -24.87 16.98
N ILE A 158 26.92 -25.23 18.18
CA ILE A 158 25.54 -25.46 18.56
C ILE A 158 25.17 -24.39 19.59
N ALA A 159 24.24 -23.53 19.24
CA ALA A 159 23.61 -22.62 20.17
C ALA A 159 22.10 -22.77 20.04
N VAL A 160 21.41 -22.84 21.17
CA VAL A 160 19.94 -22.94 21.23
C VAL A 160 19.43 -21.83 22.13
N SER A 161 18.57 -21.01 21.60
CA SER A 161 17.84 -20.00 22.37
C SER A 161 16.42 -20.50 22.64
N ASN A 162 16.10 -20.77 23.90
CA ASN A 162 14.77 -21.16 24.37
C ASN A 162 14.28 -20.17 25.42
N THR A 163 14.35 -18.89 25.07
CA THR A 163 13.86 -17.77 25.89
C THR A 163 12.41 -17.42 25.54
N LEU A 164 11.72 -16.75 26.43
CA LEU A 164 10.37 -16.24 26.16
C LEU A 164 10.34 -15.26 25.01
N GLU A 165 11.37 -14.43 24.85
CA GLU A 165 11.53 -13.49 23.75
C GLU A 165 11.60 -14.22 22.40
N THR A 166 12.40 -15.28 22.33
CA THR A 166 12.53 -16.10 21.10
C THR A 166 11.22 -16.79 20.78
N ARG A 167 10.53 -17.34 21.77
CA ARG A 167 9.20 -17.96 21.60
C ARG A 167 8.16 -16.96 21.14
N LEU A 168 8.14 -15.78 21.75
CA LEU A 168 7.24 -14.70 21.31
C LEU A 168 7.54 -14.32 19.86
N ALA A 169 8.82 -14.17 19.50
CA ALA A 169 9.19 -13.82 18.12
C ALA A 169 8.74 -14.88 17.10
N ILE A 170 8.85 -16.17 17.45
CA ILE A 170 8.41 -17.29 16.60
C ILE A 170 6.88 -17.32 16.49
N ALA A 171 6.17 -17.11 17.60
CA ALA A 171 4.69 -17.15 17.63
C ALA A 171 4.04 -15.87 17.10
N TRP A 172 4.79 -14.76 17.04
CA TRP A 172 4.26 -13.44 16.70
C TRP A 172 3.49 -13.36 15.38
N PRO A 173 3.98 -13.96 14.26
CA PRO A 173 3.24 -13.94 12.99
C PRO A 173 1.83 -14.54 13.09
N ASP A 174 1.64 -15.53 13.95
CA ASP A 174 0.35 -16.20 14.16
C ASP A 174 -0.53 -15.47 15.18
N LEU A 175 0.08 -14.83 16.18
CA LEU A 175 -0.64 -14.08 17.22
C LEU A 175 -1.14 -12.73 16.74
N LEU A 176 -0.36 -12.03 15.93
CA LEU A 176 -0.67 -10.66 15.51
C LEU A 176 -2.04 -10.51 14.80
N PRO A 177 -2.42 -11.38 13.84
CA PRO A 177 -3.73 -11.29 13.20
C PRO A 177 -4.90 -11.45 14.18
N ALA A 178 -4.78 -12.35 15.16
CA ALA A 178 -5.79 -12.56 16.18
C ALA A 178 -5.95 -11.33 17.08
N LEU A 179 -4.84 -10.76 17.56
CA LEU A 179 -4.83 -9.53 18.37
C LEU A 179 -5.45 -8.33 17.64
N ILE A 180 -5.13 -8.17 16.35
CA ILE A 180 -5.71 -7.09 15.53
C ILE A 180 -7.23 -7.31 15.35
N ALA A 181 -7.67 -8.55 15.15
CA ALA A 181 -9.09 -8.88 15.01
C ALA A 181 -9.88 -8.59 16.30
N ASP A 182 -9.33 -8.93 17.46
CA ASP A 182 -9.91 -8.67 18.77
C ASP A 182 -10.05 -7.16 19.02
N LEU A 183 -9.01 -6.39 18.77
CA LEU A 183 -9.04 -4.92 18.89
C LEU A 183 -10.09 -4.29 17.96
N ALA A 184 -10.21 -4.78 16.72
CA ALA A 184 -11.22 -4.30 15.78
C ALA A 184 -12.64 -4.68 16.21
N GLY A 185 -12.81 -5.80 16.88
CA GLY A 185 -14.08 -6.24 17.49
C GLY A 185 -14.52 -5.33 18.64
N GLU A 186 -13.61 -5.02 19.56
CA GLU A 186 -13.85 -4.12 20.68
C GLU A 186 -14.21 -2.70 20.24
N GLN A 187 -13.53 -2.16 19.24
CA GLN A 187 -13.84 -0.83 18.70
C GLN A 187 -15.26 -0.76 18.11
N ARG A 188 -15.73 -1.81 17.45
CA ARG A 188 -17.11 -1.87 16.92
C ARG A 188 -18.14 -1.95 18.05
N ALA A 189 -17.86 -2.67 19.11
CA ALA A 189 -18.74 -2.77 20.28
C ALA A 189 -18.89 -1.43 21.02
N HIS A 190 -17.80 -0.64 21.13
CA HIS A 190 -17.83 0.68 21.77
C HIS A 190 -18.39 1.78 20.87
N GLY A 191 -18.20 1.68 19.53
CA GLY A 191 -18.73 2.66 18.56
C GLY A 191 -20.24 2.57 18.33
N THR A 192 -20.90 1.49 18.77
CA THR A 192 -22.35 1.32 18.63
C THR A 192 -23.12 1.84 19.87
N ALA A 193 -22.43 2.26 20.93
CA ALA A 193 -23.00 2.73 22.19
C ALA A 193 -23.03 4.28 22.32
N ALA A 194 -22.68 5.02 21.27
CA ALA A 194 -22.75 6.48 21.16
C ALA A 194 -23.75 6.91 20.08
#